data_ce57c759d379d44c0eaa976ab0155366
#
_entry.id   ce57c759d379d44c0eaa976ab0155366
#
_cell.length_a   1.000
_cell.length_b   1.000
_cell.length_c   1.000
_cell.angle_alpha   90.00
_cell.angle_beta   90.00
_cell.angle_gamma   90.00
#
_symmetry.space_group_name_H-M   'P 1'
#
loop_
_entity.id
_entity.type
_entity.pdbx_description
1 polymer ?
#
loop_
_entity_poly.entity_id
_entity_poly.type
_entity_poly.pdbx_seq_one_letter_code
_entity_poly.pdbx_strand_id
1 'polypeptide(L)'
;KAKKASVPNDNIERARKRGSGEEAGGADWETIMYEGYGPNGVAMLIECLTDNRNRAATDVRTAMSKNGGNLGESGSVAYMFTRTGYVLVEKGELTEDDVLMAVLEAGAEEVKDQGEKFEIVCAPTDVQAVKDALKDADIQVDDSDNDFRASVEVPLEANDAKKIFRL
;
A
#
# COMPACT_ATOMS: atom_id res chain seq x y z
N LYS A 1 -5.45 5.35 -9.88
CA LYS A 1 -5.92 3.93 -9.87
C LYS A 1 -7.30 3.80 -10.56
N ALA A 2 -8.39 4.46 -10.12
CA ALA A 2 -9.74 4.30 -10.69
C ALA A 2 -9.82 4.58 -12.20
N LYS A 3 -9.11 5.58 -12.73
CA LYS A 3 -9.05 5.85 -14.17
C LYS A 3 -8.34 4.74 -14.95
N LYS A 4 -7.26 4.17 -14.42
CA LYS A 4 -6.58 3.01 -15.01
C LYS A 4 -7.49 1.77 -15.06
N ALA A 5 -8.42 1.64 -14.09
CA ALA A 5 -9.42 0.58 -14.05
C ALA A 5 -10.70 0.88 -14.87
N SER A 6 -10.65 1.87 -15.76
CA SER A 6 -11.77 2.25 -16.66
C SER A 6 -13.08 2.60 -15.93
N VAL A 7 -13.00 3.07 -14.68
CA VAL A 7 -14.17 3.53 -13.94
C VAL A 7 -14.68 4.84 -14.55
N PRO A 8 -15.99 4.97 -14.84
CA PRO A 8 -16.59 6.20 -15.38
C PRO A 8 -16.28 7.41 -14.50
N ASN A 9 -15.95 8.55 -15.12
CA ASN A 9 -15.59 9.78 -14.41
C ASN A 9 -16.68 10.23 -13.42
N ASP A 10 -17.96 10.09 -13.79
CA ASP A 10 -19.08 10.45 -12.92
C ASP A 10 -19.10 9.63 -11.61
N ASN A 11 -18.72 8.36 -11.69
CA ASN A 11 -18.61 7.51 -10.51
C ASN A 11 -17.41 7.89 -9.64
N ILE A 12 -16.30 8.27 -10.27
CA ILE A 12 -15.12 8.78 -9.56
C ILE A 12 -15.45 10.10 -8.83
N GLU A 13 -16.09 11.04 -9.52
CA GLU A 13 -16.51 12.33 -8.93
C GLU A 13 -17.51 12.14 -7.79
N ARG A 14 -18.49 11.25 -7.95
CA ARG A 14 -19.46 10.94 -6.90
C ARG A 14 -18.79 10.32 -5.68
N ALA A 15 -17.87 9.38 -5.89
CA ALA A 15 -17.09 8.79 -4.80
C ALA A 15 -16.20 9.83 -4.10
N ARG A 16 -15.57 10.75 -4.88
CA ARG A 16 -14.78 11.85 -4.33
C ARG A 16 -15.62 12.77 -3.44
N LYS A 17 -16.78 13.23 -3.95
CA LYS A 17 -17.69 14.12 -3.20
C LYS A 17 -18.22 13.48 -1.91
N ARG A 18 -18.54 12.17 -1.95
CA ARG A 18 -18.93 11.44 -0.75
C ARG A 18 -17.80 11.33 0.26
N GLY A 19 -16.58 11.00 -0.21
CA GLY A 19 -15.41 10.85 0.64
C GLY A 19 -14.87 12.17 1.21
N SER A 20 -15.09 13.30 0.54
CA SER A 20 -14.70 14.63 1.01
C SER A 20 -15.73 15.30 1.93
N GLY A 21 -16.89 14.69 2.13
CA GLY A 21 -17.98 15.30 2.91
C GLY A 21 -18.68 16.48 2.22
N GLU A 22 -18.45 16.70 0.93
CA GLU A 22 -19.08 17.78 0.15
C GLU A 22 -20.58 17.55 -0.07
N GLU A 23 -21.08 16.32 0.07
CA GLU A 23 -22.51 16.01 0.02
C GLU A 23 -23.12 16.09 1.43
N ALA A 24 -24.14 16.91 1.60
CA ALA A 24 -24.89 17.00 2.85
C ALA A 24 -25.51 15.64 3.21
N GLY A 25 -25.15 15.07 4.36
CA GLY A 25 -25.55 13.73 4.78
C GLY A 25 -24.55 12.62 4.41
N GLY A 26 -23.36 12.97 3.95
CA GLY A 26 -22.26 12.03 3.78
C GLY A 26 -21.89 11.38 5.12
N ALA A 27 -21.63 10.06 5.09
CA ALA A 27 -21.13 9.36 6.28
C ALA A 27 -19.72 9.88 6.64
N ASP A 28 -19.45 10.04 7.92
CA ASP A 28 -18.13 10.37 8.43
C ASP A 28 -17.23 9.14 8.23
N TRP A 29 -16.40 9.19 7.19
CA TRP A 29 -15.44 8.14 6.90
C TRP A 29 -14.19 8.33 7.72
N GLU A 30 -13.76 7.26 8.37
CA GLU A 30 -12.51 7.22 9.14
C GLU A 30 -11.65 6.04 8.70
N THR A 31 -10.33 6.24 8.75
CA THR A 31 -9.36 5.17 8.54
C THR A 31 -8.99 4.58 9.89
N ILE A 32 -9.13 3.26 10.02
CA ILE A 32 -8.78 2.51 11.23
C ILE A 32 -7.73 1.47 10.87
N MET A 33 -6.70 1.39 11.70
CA MET A 33 -5.69 0.33 11.59
C MET A 33 -6.03 -0.80 12.56
N TYR A 34 -6.15 -2.01 12.04
CA TYR A 34 -6.25 -3.22 12.83
C TYR A 34 -4.94 -3.99 12.75
N GLU A 35 -4.62 -4.68 13.82
CA GLU A 35 -3.41 -5.45 13.99
C GLU A 35 -3.75 -6.89 14.34
N GLY A 36 -2.98 -7.84 13.85
CA GLY A 36 -3.24 -9.24 14.14
C GLY A 36 -2.22 -10.18 13.54
N TYR A 37 -2.53 -11.45 13.66
CA TYR A 37 -1.70 -12.53 13.13
C TYR A 37 -2.56 -13.41 12.22
N GLY A 38 -2.10 -13.63 11.01
CA GLY A 38 -2.64 -14.62 10.10
C GLY A 38 -2.17 -16.04 10.42
N PRO A 39 -2.56 -17.02 9.61
CA PRO A 39 -2.04 -18.37 9.68
C PRO A 39 -0.51 -18.40 9.78
N ASN A 40 0.04 -19.35 10.52
CA ASN A 40 1.48 -19.51 10.77
C ASN A 40 2.16 -18.32 11.49
N GLY A 41 1.38 -17.47 12.18
CA GLY A 41 1.92 -16.36 12.96
C GLY A 41 2.42 -15.18 12.12
N VAL A 42 1.98 -15.06 10.88
CA VAL A 42 2.33 -13.93 10.01
C VAL A 42 1.69 -12.67 10.56
N ALA A 43 2.50 -11.67 10.92
CA ALA A 43 2.00 -10.38 11.37
C ALA A 43 1.24 -9.67 10.23
N MET A 44 0.09 -9.08 10.56
CA MET A 44 -0.78 -8.40 9.61
C MET A 44 -1.18 -7.03 10.14
N LEU A 45 -0.97 -6.01 9.32
CA LEU A 45 -1.47 -4.66 9.52
C LEU A 45 -2.58 -4.42 8.49
N ILE A 46 -3.79 -4.08 8.96
CA ILE A 46 -4.98 -3.99 8.13
C ILE A 46 -5.53 -2.58 8.19
N GLU A 47 -5.42 -1.86 7.08
CA GLU A 47 -6.01 -0.53 6.94
C GLU A 47 -7.45 -0.67 6.46
N CYS A 48 -8.38 -0.09 7.21
CA CYS A 48 -9.81 -0.16 6.93
C CYS A 48 -10.41 1.24 6.88
N LEU A 49 -10.95 1.62 5.71
CA LEU A 49 -11.75 2.83 5.56
C LEU A 49 -13.22 2.50 5.81
N THR A 50 -13.82 3.11 6.81
CA THR A 50 -15.19 2.79 7.23
C THR A 50 -15.96 4.02 7.71
N ASP A 51 -17.28 3.97 7.58
CA ASP A 51 -18.24 4.87 8.18
C ASP A 51 -18.84 4.33 9.50
N ASN A 52 -18.43 3.09 9.88
CA ASN A 52 -18.95 2.44 11.08
C ASN A 52 -17.87 1.54 11.72
N ARG A 53 -17.22 2.07 12.74
CA ARG A 53 -16.16 1.43 13.54
C ARG A 53 -16.53 0.05 14.06
N ASN A 54 -17.75 -0.08 14.62
CA ASN A 54 -18.18 -1.33 15.27
C ASN A 54 -18.43 -2.43 14.24
N ARG A 55 -19.02 -2.07 13.09
CA ARG A 55 -19.23 -3.00 11.99
C ARG A 55 -17.88 -3.46 11.45
N ALA A 56 -16.98 -2.54 11.12
CA ALA A 56 -15.64 -2.87 10.61
C ALA A 56 -14.87 -3.78 11.56
N ALA A 57 -14.84 -3.48 12.86
CA ALA A 57 -14.19 -4.32 13.86
C ALA A 57 -14.76 -5.73 13.91
N THR A 58 -16.08 -5.88 13.77
CA THR A 58 -16.74 -7.17 13.77
C THR A 58 -16.42 -7.95 12.51
N ASP A 59 -16.45 -7.29 11.35
CA ASP A 59 -16.19 -7.92 10.05
C ASP A 59 -14.73 -8.37 9.95
N VAL A 60 -13.77 -7.51 10.32
CA VAL A 60 -12.34 -7.86 10.32
C VAL A 60 -12.06 -9.01 11.29
N ARG A 61 -12.60 -8.97 12.52
CA ARG A 61 -12.44 -10.06 13.49
C ARG A 61 -13.00 -11.37 12.95
N THR A 62 -14.15 -11.31 12.31
CA THR A 62 -14.80 -12.49 11.74
C THR A 62 -14.01 -13.05 10.56
N ALA A 63 -13.50 -12.19 9.67
CA ALA A 63 -12.67 -12.60 8.56
C ALA A 63 -11.38 -13.28 9.04
N MET A 64 -10.67 -12.66 9.98
CA MET A 64 -9.46 -13.22 10.60
C MET A 64 -9.73 -14.61 11.21
N SER A 65 -10.74 -14.70 12.08
CA SER A 65 -11.04 -15.96 12.79
C SER A 65 -11.46 -17.08 11.87
N LYS A 66 -12.26 -16.79 10.84
CA LYS A 66 -12.72 -17.80 9.85
C LYS A 66 -11.58 -18.36 8.99
N ASN A 67 -10.54 -17.58 8.79
CA ASN A 67 -9.41 -17.95 7.93
C ASN A 67 -8.14 -18.34 8.71
N GLY A 68 -8.28 -18.65 10.01
CA GLY A 68 -7.17 -19.17 10.84
C GLY A 68 -6.22 -18.10 11.37
N GLY A 69 -6.62 -16.83 11.33
CA GLY A 69 -5.94 -15.72 11.98
C GLY A 69 -6.67 -15.25 13.24
N ASN A 70 -6.13 -14.25 13.87
CA ASN A 70 -6.74 -13.57 15.03
C ASN A 70 -6.34 -12.10 15.07
N LEU A 71 -7.24 -11.24 15.53
CA LEU A 71 -6.90 -9.86 15.85
C LEU A 71 -6.12 -9.80 17.15
N GLY A 72 -5.06 -8.98 17.15
CA GLY A 72 -4.31 -8.59 18.32
C GLY A 72 -4.81 -7.28 18.93
N GLU A 73 -4.10 -6.85 19.96
CA GLU A 73 -4.29 -5.52 20.53
C GLU A 73 -3.51 -4.47 19.72
N SER A 74 -3.91 -3.20 19.83
CA SER A 74 -3.18 -2.09 19.21
C SER A 74 -1.74 -2.06 19.71
N GLY A 75 -0.77 -1.93 18.78
CA GLY A 75 0.66 -1.97 19.05
C GLY A 75 1.27 -3.38 19.07
N SER A 76 0.49 -4.43 18.80
CA SER A 76 1.00 -5.81 18.81
C SER A 76 1.92 -6.13 17.62
N VAL A 77 1.69 -5.52 16.46
CA VAL A 77 2.48 -5.75 15.24
C VAL A 77 2.88 -4.47 14.50
N ALA A 78 2.28 -3.32 14.77
CA ALA A 78 2.51 -2.08 14.03
C ALA A 78 3.99 -1.67 14.01
N TYR A 79 4.76 -1.97 15.08
CA TYR A 79 6.19 -1.68 15.16
C TYR A 79 7.04 -2.47 14.15
N MET A 80 6.51 -3.54 13.57
CA MET A 80 7.18 -4.34 12.53
C MET A 80 7.03 -3.72 11.15
N PHE A 81 6.21 -2.68 11.00
CA PHE A 81 5.91 -2.06 9.73
C PHE A 81 6.35 -0.61 9.71
N THR A 82 6.94 -0.21 8.60
CA THR A 82 7.31 1.19 8.34
C THR A 82 6.51 1.69 7.14
N ARG A 83 5.92 2.86 7.28
CA ARG A 83 5.25 3.49 6.15
C ARG A 83 6.30 4.02 5.19
N THR A 84 6.24 3.59 3.94
CA THR A 84 7.25 3.83 2.92
C THR A 84 6.59 4.28 1.63
N GLY A 85 7.18 5.22 0.94
CA GLY A 85 6.80 5.56 -0.43
C GLY A 85 7.46 4.63 -1.43
N TYR A 86 6.78 4.32 -2.52
CA TYR A 86 7.39 3.64 -3.65
C TYR A 86 6.97 4.24 -4.98
N VAL A 87 7.86 4.13 -5.96
CA VAL A 87 7.61 4.51 -7.35
C VAL A 87 8.11 3.38 -8.24
N LEU A 88 7.25 2.88 -9.13
CA LEU A 88 7.58 1.84 -10.10
C LEU A 88 7.84 2.46 -11.46
N VAL A 89 8.91 2.02 -12.11
CA VAL A 89 9.24 2.37 -13.49
C VAL A 89 9.49 1.10 -14.29
N GLU A 90 9.10 1.10 -15.57
CA GLU A 90 9.43 0.00 -16.48
C GLU A 90 10.94 -0.05 -16.70
N LYS A 91 11.53 -1.23 -16.61
CA LYS A 91 12.98 -1.42 -16.76
C LYS A 91 13.46 -1.12 -18.18
N GLY A 92 12.78 -1.70 -19.17
CA GLY A 92 13.18 -1.54 -20.58
C GLY A 92 14.68 -1.70 -20.79
N GLU A 93 15.34 -0.66 -21.30
CA GLU A 93 16.80 -0.60 -21.50
C GLU A 93 17.53 0.14 -20.35
N LEU A 94 16.80 0.60 -19.33
CA LEU A 94 17.37 1.29 -18.17
C LEU A 94 18.20 0.34 -17.31
N THR A 95 19.29 0.86 -16.78
CA THR A 95 20.06 0.20 -15.72
C THR A 95 19.64 0.72 -14.35
N GLU A 96 20.00 -0.02 -13.31
CA GLU A 96 19.79 0.43 -11.91
C GLU A 96 20.53 1.75 -11.65
N ASP A 97 21.73 1.91 -12.20
CA ASP A 97 22.54 3.13 -12.09
C ASP A 97 21.86 4.33 -12.75
N ASP A 98 21.22 4.16 -13.92
CA ASP A 98 20.50 5.24 -14.61
C ASP A 98 19.35 5.76 -13.73
N VAL A 99 18.58 4.84 -13.14
CA VAL A 99 17.47 5.18 -12.26
C VAL A 99 17.97 5.81 -10.97
N LEU A 100 19.01 5.22 -10.35
CA LEU A 100 19.59 5.73 -9.11
C LEU A 100 20.12 7.15 -9.28
N MET A 101 20.86 7.42 -10.38
CA MET A 101 21.37 8.75 -10.67
C MET A 101 20.26 9.79 -10.83
N ALA A 102 19.13 9.41 -11.41
CA ALA A 102 18.00 10.31 -11.62
C ALA A 102 17.31 10.69 -10.29
N VAL A 103 17.28 9.79 -9.31
CA VAL A 103 16.45 9.98 -8.10
C VAL A 103 17.22 10.19 -6.81
N LEU A 104 18.56 10.11 -6.84
CA LEU A 104 19.40 10.18 -5.64
C LEU A 104 19.19 11.48 -4.84
N GLU A 105 19.16 12.63 -5.53
CA GLU A 105 18.95 13.93 -4.90
C GLU A 105 17.48 14.20 -4.54
N ALA A 106 16.55 13.36 -5.02
CA ALA A 106 15.12 13.49 -4.77
C ALA A 106 14.64 12.74 -3.51
N GLY A 107 15.56 12.10 -2.77
CA GLY A 107 15.26 11.39 -1.53
C GLY A 107 14.99 9.90 -1.71
N ALA A 108 15.43 9.29 -2.82
CA ALA A 108 15.40 7.84 -2.95
C ALA A 108 16.37 7.18 -1.95
N GLU A 109 15.85 6.19 -1.22
CA GLU A 109 16.60 5.41 -0.24
C GLU A 109 17.21 4.15 -0.86
N GLU A 110 16.47 3.53 -1.79
CA GLU A 110 16.84 2.27 -2.42
C GLU A 110 16.20 2.14 -3.81
N VAL A 111 16.90 1.52 -4.74
CA VAL A 111 16.35 1.07 -6.04
C VAL A 111 16.44 -0.44 -6.07
N LYS A 112 15.32 -1.13 -6.30
CA LYS A 112 15.22 -2.59 -6.34
C LYS A 112 14.89 -3.07 -7.74
N ASP A 113 15.68 -3.98 -8.26
CA ASP A 113 15.35 -4.69 -9.51
C ASP A 113 14.30 -5.77 -9.24
N GLN A 114 13.09 -5.58 -9.78
CA GLN A 114 11.96 -6.51 -9.71
C GLN A 114 11.81 -7.36 -10.98
N GLY A 115 12.86 -7.43 -11.80
CA GLY A 115 12.88 -8.15 -13.07
C GLY A 115 12.42 -7.29 -14.24
N GLU A 116 11.15 -7.07 -14.42
CA GLU A 116 10.61 -6.22 -15.51
C GLU A 116 10.52 -4.73 -15.13
N LYS A 117 10.64 -4.40 -13.85
CA LYS A 117 10.51 -3.04 -13.29
C LYS A 117 11.60 -2.75 -12.28
N PHE A 118 11.91 -1.48 -12.12
CA PHE A 118 12.58 -0.98 -10.93
C PHE A 118 11.57 -0.43 -9.94
N GLU A 119 11.74 -0.77 -8.67
CA GLU A 119 11.02 -0.18 -7.55
C GLU A 119 11.95 0.78 -6.81
N ILE A 120 11.59 2.06 -6.82
CA ILE A 120 12.27 3.10 -6.07
C ILE A 120 11.57 3.24 -4.72
N VAL A 121 12.33 3.08 -3.64
CA VAL A 121 11.85 3.22 -2.26
C VAL A 121 12.30 4.57 -1.72
N CYS A 122 11.40 5.29 -1.06
CA CYS A 122 11.66 6.60 -0.47
C CYS A 122 10.78 6.87 0.76
N ALA A 123 11.00 7.96 1.46
CA ALA A 123 10.05 8.40 2.47
C ALA A 123 8.68 8.74 1.84
N PRO A 124 7.55 8.55 2.56
CA PRO A 124 6.21 8.84 2.03
C PRO A 124 6.03 10.27 1.52
N THR A 125 6.77 11.22 2.10
CA THR A 125 6.77 12.64 1.72
C THR A 125 7.49 12.91 0.40
N ASP A 126 8.41 12.05 0.01
CA ASP A 126 9.34 12.29 -1.09
C ASP A 126 8.87 11.65 -2.42
N VAL A 127 7.77 10.89 -2.39
CA VAL A 127 7.20 10.25 -3.59
C VAL A 127 7.00 11.25 -4.74
N GLN A 128 6.52 12.45 -4.44
CA GLN A 128 6.30 13.44 -5.50
C GLN A 128 7.62 13.99 -6.05
N ALA A 129 8.62 14.24 -5.20
CA ALA A 129 9.95 14.70 -5.63
C ALA A 129 10.64 13.63 -6.51
N VAL A 130 10.56 12.37 -6.12
CA VAL A 130 11.07 11.24 -6.91
C VAL A 130 10.39 11.16 -8.29
N LYS A 131 9.06 11.32 -8.36
CA LYS A 131 8.31 11.33 -9.63
C LYS A 131 8.71 12.48 -10.53
N ASP A 132 8.91 13.67 -9.97
CA ASP A 132 9.32 14.85 -10.74
C ASP A 132 10.76 14.66 -11.27
N ALA A 133 11.66 14.12 -10.47
CA ALA A 133 13.03 13.80 -10.90
C ALA A 133 13.08 12.75 -12.02
N LEU A 134 12.28 11.68 -11.93
CA LEU A 134 12.16 10.68 -12.99
C LEU A 134 11.62 11.30 -14.28
N LYS A 135 10.62 12.16 -14.19
CA LYS A 135 10.07 12.88 -15.33
C LYS A 135 11.10 13.79 -16.00
N ASP A 136 11.92 14.50 -15.21
CA ASP A 136 12.99 15.36 -15.72
C ASP A 136 14.10 14.55 -16.41
N ALA A 137 14.27 13.29 -16.03
CA ALA A 137 15.16 12.33 -16.69
C ALA A 137 14.50 11.55 -17.86
N ASP A 138 13.30 11.94 -18.31
CA ASP A 138 12.51 11.26 -19.33
C ASP A 138 12.16 9.80 -19.01
N ILE A 139 12.15 9.43 -17.71
CA ILE A 139 11.77 8.10 -17.24
C ILE A 139 10.28 8.10 -16.87
N GLN A 140 9.52 7.23 -17.52
CA GLN A 140 8.07 7.14 -17.31
C GLN A 140 7.75 6.35 -16.05
N VAL A 141 6.96 6.98 -15.15
CA VAL A 141 6.42 6.32 -13.96
C VAL A 141 5.23 5.45 -14.34
N ASP A 142 5.27 4.17 -13.97
CA ASP A 142 4.18 3.23 -14.16
C ASP A 142 3.15 3.30 -13.01
N ASP A 143 3.62 3.22 -11.76
CA ASP A 143 2.78 3.33 -10.56
C ASP A 143 3.53 3.99 -9.41
N SER A 144 2.81 4.52 -8.43
CA SER A 144 3.39 5.07 -7.20
C SER A 144 2.34 5.13 -6.10
N ASP A 145 2.74 4.81 -4.88
CA ASP A 145 1.87 4.90 -3.71
C ASP A 145 2.68 4.96 -2.41
N ASN A 146 1.99 5.13 -1.30
CA ASN A 146 2.53 4.94 0.03
C ASN A 146 1.96 3.64 0.59
N ASP A 147 2.81 2.80 1.15
CA ASP A 147 2.41 1.51 1.70
C ASP A 147 3.16 1.22 3.00
N PHE A 148 2.66 0.22 3.75
CA PHE A 148 3.36 -0.28 4.92
C PHE A 148 4.26 -1.46 4.53
N ARG A 149 5.56 -1.32 4.77
CA ARG A 149 6.54 -2.36 4.50
C ARG A 149 6.96 -3.04 5.79
N ALA A 150 6.94 -4.37 5.80
CA ALA A 150 7.43 -5.15 6.92
C ALA A 150 8.96 -5.05 7.03
N SER A 151 9.47 -4.85 8.23
CA SER A 151 10.92 -4.86 8.51
C SER A 151 11.49 -6.29 8.58
N VAL A 152 10.63 -7.29 8.76
CA VAL A 152 10.98 -8.71 8.79
C VAL A 152 9.99 -9.49 7.93
N GLU A 153 10.52 -10.29 7.02
CA GLU A 153 9.72 -11.17 6.17
C GLU A 153 9.70 -12.58 6.76
N VAL A 154 8.54 -13.25 6.69
CA VAL A 154 8.36 -14.63 7.13
C VAL A 154 8.27 -15.51 5.88
N PRO A 155 9.26 -16.37 5.60
CA PRO A 155 9.19 -17.28 4.47
C PRO A 155 8.08 -18.32 4.71
N LEU A 156 7.23 -18.51 3.71
CA LEU A 156 6.13 -19.47 3.76
C LEU A 156 6.23 -20.47 2.62
N GLU A 157 5.89 -21.71 2.93
CA GLU A 157 5.65 -22.72 1.90
C GLU A 157 4.40 -22.34 1.07
N ALA A 158 4.38 -22.73 -0.21
CA ALA A 158 3.30 -22.35 -1.15
C ALA A 158 1.89 -22.69 -0.65
N ASN A 159 1.73 -23.79 0.08
CA ASN A 159 0.43 -24.19 0.63
C ASN A 159 -0.02 -23.31 1.82
N ASP A 160 0.92 -22.80 2.59
CA ASP A 160 0.63 -21.89 3.70
C ASP A 160 0.41 -20.46 3.20
N ALA A 161 1.15 -20.03 2.19
CA ALA A 161 0.90 -18.76 1.51
C ALA A 161 -0.54 -18.67 0.97
N LYS A 162 -1.10 -19.76 0.41
CA LYS A 162 -2.50 -19.80 -0.03
C LYS A 162 -3.51 -19.55 1.09
N LYS A 163 -3.18 -19.85 2.33
CA LYS A 163 -4.06 -19.57 3.49
C LYS A 163 -4.08 -18.08 3.79
N ILE A 164 -2.93 -17.41 3.67
CA ILE A 164 -2.83 -15.95 3.83
C ILE A 164 -3.64 -15.22 2.74
N PHE A 165 -3.54 -15.65 1.48
CA PHE A 165 -4.30 -15.04 0.37
C PHE A 165 -5.83 -15.24 0.46
N ARG A 166 -6.32 -16.10 1.33
CA ARG A 166 -7.76 -16.29 1.58
C ARG A 166 -8.30 -15.38 2.69
N LEU A 167 -7.41 -14.79 3.46
CA LEU A 167 -7.71 -13.91 4.56
C LEU A 167 -8.09 -12.52 4.06
#